data_8e240bf1af723429a416fd5664797e7a
#
_entry.id   8e240bf1af723429a416fd5664797e7a
#
_cell.length_a   1.000
_cell.length_b   1.000
_cell.length_c   1.000
_cell.angle_alpha   90.00
_cell.angle_beta   90.00
_cell.angle_gamma   90.00
#
_symmetry.space_group_name_H-M   'P 1'
#
loop_
_entity.id
_entity.type
_entity.pdbx_description
1 polymer ?
#
loop_
_entity_poly.entity_id
_entity_poly.type
_entity_poly.pdbx_seq_one_letter_code
_entity_poly.pdbx_strand_id
1 'polypeptide(L)'
;MSAEERGQIVTSAGDFFQQLDSVFRALYTFPPKSKDCLVTSINPDAGWHAVPADAREVQAAIRAGDLCWERYPYYEQRYGERGRRFARSDAAWQATLYHYEPAYINDQVRWLGRVLAGRGMPTFLLADQLEILVEELAAAIPEKKSAYEKLLPAAAELRESRRRHLTDAQIQAIATGFDRAVGPEWSARFPHTGTLLGCAVADELEGSELAVESLRPWMTDATRFPAAWIVTVEATLAQARAQARRTISAGHAHAAEADR
;
A
#
# COMPACT_ATOMS: atom_id res chain seq x y z
N MET A 1 25.03 1.23 21.36
CA MET A 1 24.58 0.47 20.18
C MET A 1 25.60 0.63 19.07
N SER A 2 26.28 -0.46 18.73
CA SER A 2 27.34 -0.48 17.71
C SER A 2 26.74 -0.49 16.30
N ALA A 3 27.58 -0.21 15.28
CA ALA A 3 27.17 -0.26 13.88
C ALA A 3 26.72 -1.68 13.44
N GLU A 4 27.18 -2.74 14.14
CA GLU A 4 26.78 -4.13 13.89
C GLU A 4 25.33 -4.44 14.35
N GLU A 5 24.85 -3.83 15.41
CA GLU A 5 23.46 -3.99 15.86
C GLU A 5 22.44 -3.33 14.91
N ARG A 6 22.85 -2.33 14.13
CA ARG A 6 22.04 -1.71 13.07
C ARG A 6 22.03 -2.49 11.75
N GLY A 7 23.01 -3.35 11.52
CA GLY A 7 23.10 -4.18 10.30
C GLY A 7 22.22 -5.44 10.31
N GLN A 8 21.68 -5.84 11.48
CA GLN A 8 20.83 -7.02 11.59
C GLN A 8 19.31 -6.76 11.32
N ILE A 9 18.90 -5.53 11.05
CA ILE A 9 17.48 -5.18 10.78
C ILE A 9 17.10 -5.38 9.30
N VAL A 10 18.03 -5.71 8.42
CA VAL A 10 17.78 -6.03 7.00
C VAL A 10 18.05 -7.51 6.75
N THR A 11 17.46 -8.36 7.53
CA THR A 11 17.37 -9.77 7.20
C THR A 11 16.24 -10.01 6.21
N SER A 12 16.51 -10.83 5.24
CA SER A 12 15.77 -11.19 4.02
C SER A 12 14.23 -10.99 4.05
N ALA A 13 13.64 -10.72 2.90
CA ALA A 13 12.18 -10.78 2.72
C ALA A 13 11.52 -12.05 3.30
N GLY A 14 12.30 -13.14 3.49
CA GLY A 14 11.86 -14.40 4.10
C GLY A 14 11.54 -14.31 5.59
N ASP A 15 12.43 -13.72 6.39
CA ASP A 15 12.24 -13.59 7.85
C ASP A 15 11.06 -12.69 8.20
N PHE A 16 10.80 -11.76 7.32
CA PHE A 16 9.74 -10.80 7.42
C PHE A 16 8.34 -11.41 7.23
N PHE A 17 8.14 -12.28 6.24
CA PHE A 17 6.86 -12.99 6.05
C PHE A 17 6.61 -14.00 7.17
N GLN A 18 7.65 -14.53 7.82
CA GLN A 18 7.51 -15.35 9.03
C GLN A 18 7.07 -14.53 10.26
N GLN A 19 7.53 -13.29 10.39
CA GLN A 19 7.04 -12.39 11.46
C GLN A 19 5.57 -12.00 11.28
N LEU A 20 5.11 -11.82 10.03
CA LEU A 20 3.67 -11.66 9.75
C LEU A 20 2.86 -12.86 10.23
N ASP A 21 3.31 -14.07 9.91
CA ASP A 21 2.62 -15.29 10.33
C ASP A 21 2.49 -15.37 11.86
N SER A 22 3.50 -14.95 12.63
CA SER A 22 3.46 -14.93 14.09
C SER A 22 2.49 -13.90 14.66
N VAL A 23 2.41 -12.71 14.07
CA VAL A 23 1.48 -11.64 14.49
C VAL A 23 0.05 -12.01 14.09
N PHE A 24 -0.16 -12.57 12.90
CA PHE A 24 -1.46 -13.08 12.49
C PHE A 24 -1.95 -14.23 13.36
N ARG A 25 -1.09 -15.19 13.73
CA ARG A 25 -1.44 -16.28 14.65
C ARG A 25 -1.86 -15.78 16.02
N ALA A 26 -1.26 -14.70 16.53
CA ALA A 26 -1.61 -14.14 17.84
C ALA A 26 -2.95 -13.40 17.85
N LEU A 27 -3.40 -12.87 16.70
CA LEU A 27 -4.63 -12.08 16.58
C LEU A 27 -5.84 -12.86 16.08
N TYR A 28 -5.65 -14.04 15.45
CA TYR A 28 -6.71 -14.79 14.79
C TYR A 28 -6.86 -16.21 15.32
N THR A 29 -7.58 -16.36 16.44
CA THR A 29 -7.98 -17.64 17.04
C THR A 29 -9.26 -18.24 16.42
N PHE A 30 -9.63 -17.89 15.18
CA PHE A 30 -10.75 -18.54 14.49
C PHE A 30 -10.23 -19.57 13.49
N PRO A 31 -10.38 -20.87 13.75
CA PRO A 31 -10.09 -21.88 12.73
C PRO A 31 -11.06 -21.69 11.55
N PRO A 32 -10.58 -21.74 10.29
CA PRO A 32 -11.45 -21.72 9.13
C PRO A 32 -12.44 -22.89 9.19
N LYS A 33 -13.70 -22.62 8.86
CA LYS A 33 -14.78 -23.62 8.94
C LYS A 33 -14.64 -24.76 7.91
N SER A 34 -13.72 -24.67 6.94
CA SER A 34 -13.34 -25.75 6.03
C SER A 34 -11.84 -25.71 5.72
N LYS A 35 -11.23 -26.90 5.54
CA LYS A 35 -9.81 -27.05 5.21
C LYS A 35 -9.46 -26.67 3.75
N ASP A 36 -10.45 -26.45 2.90
CA ASP A 36 -10.27 -26.35 1.45
C ASP A 36 -10.19 -24.91 0.91
N CYS A 37 -10.34 -23.90 1.78
CA CYS A 37 -10.35 -22.47 1.41
C CYS A 37 -9.30 -21.69 2.18
N LEU A 38 -8.02 -22.00 1.96
CA LEU A 38 -6.90 -21.31 2.59
C LEU A 38 -6.06 -20.56 1.55
N VAL A 39 -5.54 -19.42 1.95
CA VAL A 39 -4.64 -18.60 1.13
C VAL A 39 -3.40 -19.36 0.65
N THR A 40 -2.97 -20.40 1.37
CA THR A 40 -1.85 -21.28 0.98
C THR A 40 -2.07 -22.02 -0.32
N SER A 41 -3.32 -22.15 -0.78
CA SER A 41 -3.62 -22.69 -2.13
C SER A 41 -3.28 -21.70 -3.24
N ILE A 42 -3.24 -20.39 -2.94
CA ILE A 42 -2.89 -19.30 -3.87
C ILE A 42 -1.40 -18.98 -3.76
N ASN A 43 -0.89 -18.89 -2.53
CA ASN A 43 0.50 -18.60 -2.23
C ASN A 43 0.97 -19.46 -1.04
N PRO A 44 1.79 -20.49 -1.30
CA PRO A 44 2.31 -21.37 -0.23
C PRO A 44 3.15 -20.63 0.83
N ASP A 45 3.71 -19.47 0.49
CA ASP A 45 4.52 -18.64 1.39
C ASP A 45 3.62 -17.71 2.26
N ALA A 46 2.32 -17.60 1.94
CA ALA A 46 1.38 -16.83 2.77
C ALA A 46 0.97 -17.62 4.02
N GLY A 47 0.59 -16.89 5.07
CA GLY A 47 0.10 -17.50 6.31
C GLY A 47 -1.25 -18.23 6.14
N TRP A 48 -1.82 -18.65 7.26
CA TRP A 48 -3.08 -19.40 7.30
C TRP A 48 -4.29 -18.45 7.36
N HIS A 49 -4.61 -17.79 6.25
CA HIS A 49 -5.76 -16.89 6.15
C HIS A 49 -6.89 -17.55 5.39
N ALA A 50 -8.12 -17.23 5.76
CA ALA A 50 -9.28 -17.60 4.98
C ALA A 50 -9.29 -16.88 3.63
N VAL A 51 -9.77 -17.57 2.59
CA VAL A 51 -10.14 -16.98 1.31
C VAL A 51 -11.62 -17.25 1.05
N PRO A 52 -12.28 -16.57 0.10
CA PRO A 52 -13.68 -16.85 -0.24
C PRO A 52 -13.90 -18.31 -0.60
N ALA A 53 -15.06 -18.85 -0.21
CA ALA A 53 -15.45 -20.21 -0.57
C ALA A 53 -15.90 -20.31 -2.05
N ASP A 54 -16.40 -19.21 -2.62
CA ASP A 54 -16.81 -19.15 -4.02
C ASP A 54 -15.58 -18.97 -4.93
N ALA A 55 -15.32 -19.93 -5.79
CA ALA A 55 -14.21 -19.88 -6.73
C ALA A 55 -14.23 -18.65 -7.65
N ARG A 56 -15.40 -18.07 -7.95
CA ARG A 56 -15.53 -16.85 -8.75
C ARG A 56 -14.95 -15.65 -7.99
N GLU A 57 -15.18 -15.56 -6.67
CA GLU A 57 -14.60 -14.52 -5.81
C GLU A 57 -13.07 -14.66 -5.73
N VAL A 58 -12.57 -15.89 -5.60
CA VAL A 58 -11.12 -16.15 -5.59
C VAL A 58 -10.49 -15.72 -6.91
N GLN A 59 -11.08 -16.08 -8.04
CA GLN A 59 -10.56 -15.69 -9.37
C GLN A 59 -10.63 -14.18 -9.60
N ALA A 60 -11.68 -13.52 -9.15
CA ALA A 60 -11.80 -12.07 -9.21
C ALA A 60 -10.72 -11.38 -8.36
N ALA A 61 -10.47 -11.87 -7.15
CA ALA A 61 -9.43 -11.35 -6.27
C ALA A 61 -8.01 -11.53 -6.86
N ILE A 62 -7.72 -12.69 -7.46
CA ILE A 62 -6.45 -12.93 -8.18
C ILE A 62 -6.30 -11.93 -9.33
N ARG A 63 -7.33 -11.72 -10.14
CA ARG A 63 -7.30 -10.72 -11.23
C ARG A 63 -7.09 -9.31 -10.69
N ALA A 64 -7.75 -8.93 -9.60
CA ALA A 64 -7.57 -7.63 -8.97
C ALA A 64 -6.11 -7.41 -8.52
N GLY A 65 -5.49 -8.44 -7.92
CA GLY A 65 -4.07 -8.42 -7.57
C GLY A 65 -3.17 -8.23 -8.80
N ASP A 66 -3.45 -8.94 -9.89
CA ASP A 66 -2.70 -8.82 -11.13
C ASP A 66 -2.87 -7.45 -11.79
N LEU A 67 -4.09 -6.91 -11.86
CA LEU A 67 -4.38 -5.58 -12.42
C LEU A 67 -3.69 -4.47 -11.63
N CYS A 68 -3.70 -4.54 -10.29
CA CYS A 68 -2.97 -3.60 -9.46
C CYS A 68 -1.45 -3.69 -9.71
N TRP A 69 -0.93 -4.91 -9.85
CA TRP A 69 0.48 -5.16 -10.16
C TRP A 69 0.89 -4.54 -11.51
N GLU A 70 0.07 -4.73 -12.53
CA GLU A 70 0.30 -4.18 -13.88
C GLU A 70 0.21 -2.65 -13.92
N ARG A 71 -0.68 -2.06 -13.11
CA ARG A 71 -0.83 -0.60 -13.00
C ARG A 71 0.43 0.06 -12.44
N TYR A 72 1.17 -0.64 -11.58
CA TYR A 72 2.34 -0.12 -10.89
C TYR A 72 3.60 -0.95 -11.18
N PRO A 73 4.33 -0.70 -12.29
CA PRO A 73 5.58 -1.41 -12.64
C PRO A 73 6.63 -1.41 -11.54
N TYR A 74 6.58 -0.46 -10.62
CA TYR A 74 7.36 -0.43 -9.38
C TYR A 74 7.29 -1.75 -8.61
N TYR A 75 6.14 -2.39 -8.53
CA TYR A 75 5.94 -3.66 -7.85
C TYR A 75 6.81 -4.76 -8.46
N GLU A 76 6.72 -4.93 -9.78
CA GLU A 76 7.50 -5.95 -10.50
C GLU A 76 9.00 -5.72 -10.36
N GLN A 77 9.45 -4.46 -10.51
CA GLN A 77 10.86 -4.09 -10.45
C GLN A 77 11.47 -4.28 -9.05
N ARG A 78 10.68 -4.14 -8.02
CA ARG A 78 11.15 -4.22 -6.63
C ARG A 78 10.93 -5.58 -6.00
N TYR A 79 9.77 -6.20 -6.19
CA TYR A 79 9.35 -7.39 -5.44
C TYR A 79 9.27 -8.64 -6.30
N GLY A 80 9.24 -8.51 -7.63
CA GLY A 80 9.21 -9.61 -8.60
C GLY A 80 8.05 -10.58 -8.40
N GLU A 81 8.16 -11.76 -8.96
CA GLU A 81 7.11 -12.79 -8.93
C GLU A 81 6.71 -13.20 -7.50
N ARG A 82 7.65 -13.16 -6.54
CA ARG A 82 7.30 -13.44 -5.15
C ARG A 82 6.30 -12.43 -4.59
N GLY A 83 6.54 -11.14 -4.81
CA GLY A 83 5.61 -10.08 -4.41
C GLY A 83 4.27 -10.21 -5.12
N ARG A 84 4.25 -10.59 -6.40
CA ARG A 84 3.02 -10.82 -7.16
C ARG A 84 2.16 -11.91 -6.54
N ARG A 85 2.77 -13.03 -6.09
CA ARG A 85 2.02 -14.08 -5.36
C ARG A 85 1.41 -13.55 -4.06
N PHE A 86 2.13 -12.69 -3.32
CA PHE A 86 1.58 -12.05 -2.12
C PHE A 86 0.43 -11.11 -2.45
N ALA A 87 0.52 -10.28 -3.49
CA ALA A 87 -0.57 -9.41 -3.92
C ALA A 87 -1.86 -10.20 -4.22
N ARG A 88 -1.76 -11.33 -4.91
CA ARG A 88 -2.89 -12.23 -5.18
C ARG A 88 -3.48 -12.81 -3.89
N SER A 89 -2.64 -13.28 -2.96
CA SER A 89 -3.09 -13.85 -1.69
C SER A 89 -3.71 -12.81 -0.76
N ASP A 90 -3.15 -11.61 -0.73
CA ASP A 90 -3.68 -10.50 0.06
C ASP A 90 -5.03 -10.04 -0.48
N ALA A 91 -5.18 -9.94 -1.82
CA ALA A 91 -6.46 -9.62 -2.45
C ALA A 91 -7.53 -10.68 -2.14
N ALA A 92 -7.17 -11.97 -2.15
CA ALA A 92 -8.10 -13.04 -1.79
C ALA A 92 -8.52 -12.98 -0.32
N TRP A 93 -7.61 -12.63 0.59
CA TRP A 93 -7.98 -12.39 1.98
C TRP A 93 -8.86 -11.14 2.11
N GLN A 94 -8.51 -10.02 1.48
CA GLN A 94 -9.31 -8.79 1.49
C GLN A 94 -10.75 -9.05 0.98
N ALA A 95 -10.92 -9.93 -0.01
CA ALA A 95 -12.22 -10.33 -0.52
C ALA A 95 -13.11 -11.03 0.52
N THR A 96 -12.57 -11.48 1.66
CA THR A 96 -13.39 -12.01 2.77
C THR A 96 -13.94 -10.93 3.69
N LEU A 97 -13.38 -9.73 3.66
CA LEU A 97 -13.67 -8.68 4.65
C LEU A 97 -15.10 -8.15 4.55
N TYR A 98 -15.76 -8.21 3.39
CA TYR A 98 -17.15 -7.73 3.25
C TYR A 98 -18.17 -8.46 4.14
N HIS A 99 -17.81 -9.60 4.71
CA HIS A 99 -18.64 -10.33 5.67
C HIS A 99 -18.68 -9.69 7.07
N TYR A 100 -17.79 -8.74 7.34
CA TYR A 100 -17.64 -8.13 8.66
C TYR A 100 -18.28 -6.75 8.73
N GLU A 101 -18.38 -6.23 9.95
CA GLU A 101 -18.88 -4.88 10.22
C GLU A 101 -17.87 -3.81 9.74
N PRO A 102 -18.33 -2.62 9.32
CA PRO A 102 -17.49 -1.57 8.77
C PRO A 102 -16.30 -1.18 9.65
N ALA A 103 -16.48 -1.11 10.96
CA ALA A 103 -15.40 -0.77 11.90
C ALA A 103 -14.27 -1.79 11.84
N TYR A 104 -14.61 -3.08 11.80
CA TYR A 104 -13.61 -4.14 11.67
C TYR A 104 -12.90 -4.09 10.32
N ILE A 105 -13.63 -3.85 9.21
CA ILE A 105 -13.03 -3.69 7.87
C ILE A 105 -11.99 -2.57 7.91
N ASN A 106 -12.37 -1.40 8.43
CA ASN A 106 -11.49 -0.24 8.51
C ASN A 106 -10.24 -0.52 9.35
N ASP A 107 -10.38 -1.21 10.49
CA ASP A 107 -9.24 -1.56 11.34
C ASP A 107 -8.27 -2.51 10.64
N GLN A 108 -8.78 -3.52 9.92
CA GLN A 108 -7.97 -4.47 9.16
C GLN A 108 -7.23 -3.79 8.01
N VAL A 109 -7.92 -2.95 7.24
CA VAL A 109 -7.33 -2.21 6.11
C VAL A 109 -6.29 -1.19 6.61
N ARG A 110 -6.58 -0.46 7.69
CA ARG A 110 -5.64 0.48 8.30
C ARG A 110 -4.38 -0.23 8.82
N TRP A 111 -4.57 -1.38 9.47
CA TRP A 111 -3.45 -2.20 9.91
C TRP A 111 -2.59 -2.68 8.73
N LEU A 112 -3.20 -3.26 7.68
CA LEU A 112 -2.48 -3.70 6.48
C LEU A 112 -1.78 -2.53 5.79
N GLY A 113 -2.43 -1.38 5.70
CA GLY A 113 -1.84 -0.16 5.14
C GLY A 113 -0.54 0.24 5.83
N ARG A 114 -0.51 0.25 7.18
CA ARG A 114 0.72 0.52 7.94
C ARG A 114 1.82 -0.51 7.69
N VAL A 115 1.42 -1.77 7.64
CA VAL A 115 2.33 -2.88 7.34
C VAL A 115 2.97 -2.72 5.96
N LEU A 116 2.20 -2.40 4.94
CA LEU A 116 2.65 -2.20 3.56
C LEU A 116 3.49 -0.92 3.42
N ALA A 117 3.06 0.19 4.03
CA ALA A 117 3.80 1.45 4.03
C ALA A 117 5.20 1.27 4.64
N GLY A 118 5.29 0.57 5.79
CA GLY A 118 6.57 0.21 6.42
C GLY A 118 7.49 -0.68 5.56
N ARG A 119 7.04 -1.09 4.37
CA ARG A 119 7.81 -1.86 3.38
C ARG A 119 8.04 -1.13 2.07
N GLY A 120 7.67 0.15 2.04
CA GLY A 120 7.80 0.98 0.86
C GLY A 120 6.67 0.77 -0.16
N MET A 121 5.51 0.32 0.32
CA MET A 121 4.26 0.28 -0.44
C MET A 121 3.27 1.28 0.19
N PRO A 122 3.29 2.56 -0.21
CA PRO A 122 2.43 3.59 0.35
C PRO A 122 0.95 3.21 0.30
N THR A 123 0.17 3.67 1.29
CA THR A 123 -1.22 3.26 1.53
C THR A 123 -2.17 3.53 0.37
N PHE A 124 -1.86 4.51 -0.51
CA PHE A 124 -2.68 4.76 -1.70
C PHE A 124 -2.74 3.55 -2.65
N LEU A 125 -1.67 2.73 -2.68
CA LEU A 125 -1.63 1.50 -3.47
C LEU A 125 -2.65 0.47 -2.95
N LEU A 126 -2.82 0.38 -1.64
CA LEU A 126 -3.85 -0.46 -1.03
C LEU A 126 -5.25 0.09 -1.29
N ALA A 127 -5.42 1.43 -1.28
CA ALA A 127 -6.70 2.04 -1.62
C ALA A 127 -7.12 1.71 -3.08
N ASP A 128 -6.19 1.84 -4.03
CA ASP A 128 -6.42 1.44 -5.42
C ASP A 128 -6.71 -0.06 -5.56
N GLN A 129 -5.96 -0.90 -4.85
CA GLN A 129 -6.18 -2.35 -4.82
C GLN A 129 -7.60 -2.71 -4.36
N LEU A 130 -8.12 -2.06 -3.31
CA LEU A 130 -9.48 -2.29 -2.81
C LEU A 130 -10.54 -1.86 -3.81
N GLU A 131 -10.35 -0.74 -4.50
CA GLU A 131 -11.27 -0.27 -5.54
C GLU A 131 -11.30 -1.25 -6.72
N ILE A 132 -10.14 -1.68 -7.23
CA ILE A 132 -10.04 -2.70 -8.30
C ILE A 132 -10.68 -4.01 -7.82
N LEU A 133 -10.45 -4.42 -6.58
CA LEU A 133 -11.02 -5.65 -6.02
C LEU A 133 -12.55 -5.59 -6.02
N VAL A 134 -13.16 -4.49 -5.61
CA VAL A 134 -14.62 -4.33 -5.63
C VAL A 134 -15.18 -4.38 -7.04
N GLU A 135 -14.50 -3.74 -8.00
CA GLU A 135 -14.88 -3.77 -9.42
C GLU A 135 -14.87 -5.22 -9.97
N GLU A 136 -13.79 -5.97 -9.73
CA GLU A 136 -13.64 -7.34 -10.20
C GLU A 136 -14.63 -8.31 -9.53
N LEU A 137 -14.86 -8.17 -8.22
CA LEU A 137 -15.84 -8.95 -7.50
C LEU A 137 -17.27 -8.66 -7.99
N ALA A 138 -17.61 -7.38 -8.18
CA ALA A 138 -18.93 -6.99 -8.69
C ALA A 138 -19.16 -7.43 -10.13
N ALA A 139 -18.13 -7.45 -10.96
CA ALA A 139 -18.22 -7.98 -12.32
C ALA A 139 -18.40 -9.50 -12.33
N ALA A 140 -17.74 -10.23 -11.42
CA ALA A 140 -17.83 -11.69 -11.33
C ALA A 140 -19.16 -12.16 -10.72
N ILE A 141 -19.71 -11.42 -9.75
CA ILE A 141 -20.93 -11.77 -9.02
C ILE A 141 -21.79 -10.50 -8.80
N PRO A 142 -22.50 -10.02 -9.84
CA PRO A 142 -23.24 -8.76 -9.78
C PRO A 142 -24.31 -8.72 -8.68
N GLU A 143 -24.89 -9.85 -8.32
CA GLU A 143 -25.89 -9.97 -7.27
C GLU A 143 -25.37 -9.67 -5.87
N LYS A 144 -24.05 -9.71 -5.65
CA LYS A 144 -23.40 -9.37 -4.39
C LYS A 144 -22.72 -7.98 -4.39
N LYS A 145 -22.89 -7.18 -5.46
CA LYS A 145 -22.22 -5.89 -5.62
C LYS A 145 -22.31 -5.01 -4.38
N SER A 146 -23.52 -4.80 -3.83
CA SER A 146 -23.73 -3.97 -2.63
C SER A 146 -23.01 -4.50 -1.39
N ALA A 147 -22.76 -5.80 -1.29
CA ALA A 147 -21.98 -6.38 -0.21
C ALA A 147 -20.49 -6.06 -0.37
N TYR A 148 -19.95 -6.16 -1.58
CA TYR A 148 -18.54 -5.84 -1.87
C TYR A 148 -18.23 -4.35 -1.70
N GLU A 149 -19.19 -3.46 -2.03
CA GLU A 149 -19.06 -2.02 -1.85
C GLU A 149 -18.81 -1.59 -0.39
N LYS A 150 -19.05 -2.47 0.60
CA LYS A 150 -18.65 -2.24 2.00
C LYS A 150 -17.14 -2.04 2.20
N LEU A 151 -16.31 -2.44 1.24
CA LEU A 151 -14.86 -2.23 1.27
C LEU A 151 -14.45 -0.81 0.86
N LEU A 152 -15.28 -0.10 0.08
CA LEU A 152 -14.95 1.23 -0.45
C LEU A 152 -14.75 2.31 0.62
N PRO A 153 -15.52 2.35 1.73
CA PRO A 153 -15.25 3.30 2.81
C PRO A 153 -13.85 3.18 3.40
N ALA A 154 -13.30 1.97 3.49
CA ALA A 154 -11.94 1.77 3.98
C ALA A 154 -10.88 2.31 3.00
N ALA A 155 -11.09 2.14 1.69
CA ALA A 155 -10.24 2.77 0.67
C ALA A 155 -10.32 4.31 0.73
N ALA A 156 -11.54 4.85 0.89
CA ALA A 156 -11.76 6.28 1.05
C ALA A 156 -11.07 6.84 2.31
N GLU A 157 -11.10 6.11 3.43
CA GLU A 157 -10.41 6.50 4.66
C GLU A 157 -8.89 6.59 4.48
N LEU A 158 -8.26 5.65 3.78
CA LEU A 158 -6.83 5.71 3.46
C LEU A 158 -6.50 6.96 2.62
N ARG A 159 -7.35 7.30 1.63
CA ARG A 159 -7.18 8.51 0.82
C ARG A 159 -7.35 9.78 1.64
N GLU A 160 -8.32 9.80 2.52
CA GLU A 160 -8.57 10.96 3.39
C GLU A 160 -7.44 11.15 4.40
N SER A 161 -6.92 10.06 4.97
CA SER A 161 -5.75 10.09 5.83
C SER A 161 -4.56 10.77 5.14
N ARG A 162 -4.26 10.40 3.91
CA ARG A 162 -3.22 11.05 3.10
C ARG A 162 -3.53 12.54 2.85
N ARG A 163 -4.81 12.90 2.55
CA ARG A 163 -5.21 14.29 2.26
C ARG A 163 -5.00 15.25 3.43
N ARG A 164 -5.04 14.76 4.68
CA ARG A 164 -4.72 15.56 5.86
C ARG A 164 -3.30 16.16 5.81
N HIS A 165 -2.38 15.51 5.10
CA HIS A 165 -0.99 15.92 4.98
C HIS A 165 -0.67 16.54 3.62
N LEU A 166 -1.13 15.91 2.53
CA LEU A 166 -0.92 16.35 1.16
C LEU A 166 -2.22 16.22 0.34
N THR A 167 -2.74 17.33 -0.13
CA THR A 167 -3.94 17.37 -0.98
C THR A 167 -3.71 16.67 -2.32
N ASP A 168 -4.79 16.33 -3.03
CA ASP A 168 -4.71 15.72 -4.36
C ASP A 168 -3.94 16.62 -5.34
N ALA A 169 -4.17 17.94 -5.28
CA ALA A 169 -3.46 18.91 -6.11
C ALA A 169 -1.96 18.96 -5.82
N GLN A 170 -1.56 18.85 -4.55
CA GLN A 170 -0.15 18.80 -4.16
C GLN A 170 0.52 17.50 -4.64
N ILE A 171 -0.13 16.35 -4.48
CA ILE A 171 0.37 15.07 -5.01
C ILE A 171 0.53 15.14 -6.53
N GLN A 172 -0.46 15.69 -7.25
CA GLN A 172 -0.39 15.85 -8.70
C GLN A 172 0.76 16.78 -9.13
N ALA A 173 0.97 17.87 -8.40
CA ALA A 173 2.09 18.79 -8.66
C ALA A 173 3.45 18.12 -8.41
N ILE A 174 3.58 17.33 -7.34
CA ILE A 174 4.77 16.54 -7.02
C ILE A 174 5.04 15.52 -8.14
N ALA A 175 4.02 14.77 -8.57
CA ALA A 175 4.13 13.76 -9.63
C ALA A 175 4.58 14.39 -10.94
N THR A 176 3.90 15.45 -11.38
CA THR A 176 4.24 16.18 -12.63
C THR A 176 5.66 16.79 -12.57
N GLY A 177 6.04 17.31 -11.38
CA GLY A 177 7.40 17.86 -11.18
C GLY A 177 8.47 16.78 -11.29
N PHE A 178 8.24 15.63 -10.67
CA PHE A 178 9.12 14.47 -10.75
C PHE A 178 9.29 13.99 -12.21
N ASP A 179 8.17 13.72 -12.90
CA ASP A 179 8.17 13.19 -14.27
C ASP A 179 8.92 14.12 -15.25
N ARG A 180 8.73 15.44 -15.08
CA ARG A 180 9.46 16.44 -15.88
C ARG A 180 10.97 16.40 -15.60
N ALA A 181 11.36 16.23 -14.35
CA ALA A 181 12.77 16.27 -13.95
C ALA A 181 13.54 15.02 -14.36
N VAL A 182 12.91 13.83 -14.31
CA VAL A 182 13.55 12.57 -14.72
C VAL A 182 13.48 12.36 -16.25
N GLY A 183 12.58 13.04 -16.94
CA GLY A 183 12.38 12.95 -18.39
C GLY A 183 11.51 11.77 -18.83
N PRO A 184 11.11 11.76 -20.13
CA PRO A 184 10.07 10.86 -20.63
C PRO A 184 10.45 9.38 -20.59
N GLU A 185 11.71 9.04 -20.76
CA GLU A 185 12.19 7.65 -20.71
C GLU A 185 11.99 7.04 -19.32
N TRP A 186 12.42 7.74 -18.29
CA TRP A 186 12.35 7.26 -16.91
C TRP A 186 10.93 7.33 -16.34
N SER A 187 10.15 8.36 -16.68
CA SER A 187 8.76 8.44 -16.26
C SER A 187 7.88 7.37 -16.91
N ALA A 188 8.16 6.98 -18.16
CA ALA A 188 7.49 5.84 -18.80
C ALA A 188 7.87 4.49 -18.20
N ARG A 189 9.14 4.33 -17.78
CA ARG A 189 9.64 3.10 -17.17
C ARG A 189 9.14 2.92 -15.73
N PHE A 190 9.02 4.01 -14.97
CA PHE A 190 8.56 4.04 -13.59
C PHE A 190 7.45 5.07 -13.40
N PRO A 191 6.27 4.84 -14.00
CA PRO A 191 5.13 5.74 -13.85
C PRO A 191 4.72 5.82 -12.37
N HIS A 192 4.08 6.93 -12.01
CA HIS A 192 3.58 7.18 -10.65
C HIS A 192 4.65 7.33 -9.56
N THR A 193 5.95 7.40 -9.89
CA THR A 193 7.01 7.49 -8.87
C THR A 193 6.87 8.75 -8.00
N GLY A 194 6.57 9.91 -8.59
CA GLY A 194 6.33 11.12 -7.81
C GLY A 194 5.15 10.99 -6.84
N THR A 195 4.09 10.29 -7.26
CA THR A 195 2.95 9.94 -6.38
C THR A 195 3.39 9.01 -5.25
N LEU A 196 4.17 7.96 -5.56
CA LEU A 196 4.73 7.04 -4.55
C LEU A 196 5.52 7.80 -3.46
N LEU A 197 6.40 8.71 -3.88
CA LEU A 197 7.24 9.50 -2.97
C LEU A 197 6.39 10.44 -2.11
N GLY A 198 5.44 11.15 -2.71
CA GLY A 198 4.55 12.06 -1.98
C GLY A 198 3.67 11.33 -0.98
N CYS A 199 3.09 10.19 -1.38
CA CYS A 199 2.24 9.39 -0.50
C CYS A 199 3.05 8.72 0.63
N ALA A 200 4.31 8.28 0.38
CA ALA A 200 5.18 7.76 1.43
C ALA A 200 5.46 8.82 2.52
N VAL A 201 5.65 10.09 2.13
CA VAL A 201 5.79 11.20 3.09
C VAL A 201 4.50 11.43 3.88
N ALA A 202 3.34 11.34 3.25
CA ALA A 202 2.06 11.46 3.96
C ALA A 202 1.86 10.30 4.96
N ASP A 203 2.20 9.06 4.57
CA ASP A 203 2.14 7.89 5.44
C ASP A 203 3.11 7.98 6.63
N GLU A 204 4.32 8.53 6.41
CA GLU A 204 5.29 8.81 7.48
C GLU A 204 4.70 9.78 8.51
N LEU A 205 4.05 10.85 8.07
CA LEU A 205 3.40 11.85 8.91
C LEU A 205 2.13 11.33 9.61
N GLU A 206 1.45 10.35 9.03
CA GLU A 206 0.30 9.67 9.63
C GLU A 206 0.70 8.59 10.65
N GLY A 207 2.01 8.40 10.89
CA GLY A 207 2.56 7.50 11.89
C GLY A 207 3.13 6.18 11.37
N SER A 208 3.28 6.02 10.04
CA SER A 208 4.03 4.91 9.44
C SER A 208 5.52 5.30 9.33
N GLU A 209 6.21 5.41 10.47
CA GLU A 209 7.57 5.97 10.59
C GLU A 209 8.58 5.43 9.58
N LEU A 210 8.42 4.18 9.12
CA LEU A 210 9.32 3.54 8.18
C LEU A 210 8.90 3.71 6.70
N ALA A 211 7.83 4.45 6.40
CA ALA A 211 7.29 4.52 5.03
C ALA A 211 8.32 5.08 4.03
N VAL A 212 8.96 6.19 4.36
CA VAL A 212 10.02 6.76 3.51
C VAL A 212 11.32 5.97 3.64
N GLU A 213 11.72 5.59 4.86
CA GLU A 213 12.93 4.82 5.13
C GLU A 213 12.97 3.49 4.36
N SER A 214 11.82 2.84 4.20
CA SER A 214 11.72 1.59 3.44
C SER A 214 11.74 1.79 1.93
N LEU A 215 11.23 2.91 1.43
CA LEU A 215 11.15 3.21 0.00
C LEU A 215 12.46 3.78 -0.56
N ARG A 216 13.04 4.74 0.16
CA ARG A 216 14.17 5.56 -0.26
C ARG A 216 15.40 4.76 -0.67
N PRO A 217 15.92 3.78 0.11
CA PRO A 217 17.13 3.05 -0.26
C PRO A 217 17.03 2.37 -1.61
N TRP A 218 15.87 1.80 -1.95
CA TRP A 218 15.66 1.18 -3.26
C TRP A 218 15.61 2.21 -4.38
N MET A 219 14.94 3.35 -4.15
CA MET A 219 14.82 4.44 -5.13
C MET A 219 16.14 5.21 -5.36
N THR A 220 17.08 5.12 -4.44
CA THR A 220 18.39 5.82 -4.51
C THR A 220 19.57 4.87 -4.70
N ASP A 221 19.32 3.63 -5.07
CA ASP A 221 20.37 2.64 -5.36
C ASP A 221 21.09 2.98 -6.67
N ALA A 222 22.34 3.42 -6.58
CA ALA A 222 23.16 3.82 -7.71
C ALA A 222 23.51 2.67 -8.68
N THR A 223 23.27 1.42 -8.28
CA THR A 223 23.40 0.27 -9.19
C THR A 223 22.20 0.10 -10.11
N ARG A 224 21.07 0.74 -9.78
CA ARG A 224 19.80 0.67 -10.49
C ARG A 224 19.46 1.94 -11.22
N PHE A 225 19.79 3.09 -10.64
CA PHE A 225 19.35 4.39 -11.10
C PHE A 225 20.51 5.37 -11.33
N PRO A 226 20.42 6.23 -12.35
CA PRO A 226 21.45 7.23 -12.61
C PRO A 226 21.42 8.34 -11.53
N ALA A 227 22.54 9.05 -11.41
CA ALA A 227 22.68 10.13 -10.43
C ALA A 227 21.57 11.21 -10.52
N ALA A 228 21.15 11.57 -11.74
CA ALA A 228 20.07 12.54 -11.94
C ALA A 228 18.71 12.08 -11.36
N TRP A 229 18.39 10.79 -11.47
CA TRP A 229 17.23 10.19 -10.83
C TRP A 229 17.33 10.29 -9.31
N ILE A 230 18.45 9.88 -8.73
CA ILE A 230 18.68 9.88 -7.29
C ILE A 230 18.52 11.30 -6.71
N VAL A 231 19.13 12.28 -7.35
CA VAL A 231 19.00 13.71 -6.98
C VAL A 231 17.53 14.15 -7.04
N THR A 232 16.79 13.72 -8.07
CA THR A 232 15.36 14.06 -8.22
C THR A 232 14.50 13.39 -7.14
N VAL A 233 14.77 12.13 -6.78
CA VAL A 233 14.08 11.45 -5.67
C VAL A 233 14.26 12.21 -4.36
N GLU A 234 15.49 12.57 -4.00
CA GLU A 234 15.79 13.31 -2.77
C GLU A 234 15.14 14.70 -2.75
N ALA A 235 15.21 15.43 -3.86
CA ALA A 235 14.56 16.73 -4.00
C ALA A 235 13.03 16.61 -3.87
N THR A 236 12.43 15.56 -4.44
CA THR A 236 10.98 15.32 -4.37
C THR A 236 10.52 14.98 -2.95
N LEU A 237 11.26 14.15 -2.22
CA LEU A 237 10.97 13.87 -0.81
C LEU A 237 11.06 15.14 0.05
N ALA A 238 12.09 15.98 -0.17
CA ALA A 238 12.24 17.26 0.51
C ALA A 238 11.08 18.22 0.20
N GLN A 239 10.68 18.30 -1.08
CA GLN A 239 9.54 19.11 -1.53
C GLN A 239 8.23 18.64 -0.89
N ALA A 240 7.95 17.33 -0.88
CA ALA A 240 6.75 16.76 -0.28
C ALA A 240 6.66 17.09 1.22
N ARG A 241 7.75 16.92 1.96
CA ARG A 241 7.82 17.29 3.39
C ARG A 241 7.59 18.79 3.63
N ALA A 242 8.15 19.65 2.75
CA ALA A 242 7.95 21.09 2.84
C ALA A 242 6.49 21.50 2.54
N GLN A 243 5.83 20.85 1.59
CA GLN A 243 4.42 21.08 1.28
C GLN A 243 3.50 20.60 2.41
N ALA A 244 3.74 19.42 2.97
CA ALA A 244 2.96 18.88 4.07
C ALA A 244 3.01 19.78 5.33
N ARG A 245 4.19 20.29 5.68
CA ARG A 245 4.31 21.26 6.77
C ARG A 245 3.46 22.51 6.57
N ARG A 246 3.35 23.02 5.34
CA ARG A 246 2.49 24.19 5.02
C ARG A 246 1.01 23.86 5.17
N THR A 247 0.58 22.68 4.76
CA THR A 247 -0.81 22.20 4.89
C THR A 247 -1.21 22.15 6.37
N ILE A 248 -0.39 21.54 7.22
CA ILE A 248 -0.62 21.45 8.67
C ILE A 248 -0.71 22.85 9.31
N SER A 249 0.21 23.76 8.96
CA SER A 249 0.23 25.14 9.50
C SER A 249 -1.01 25.93 9.10
N ALA A 250 -1.48 25.79 7.85
CA ALA A 250 -2.69 26.44 7.37
C ALA A 250 -3.95 25.89 8.06
N GLY A 251 -4.01 24.58 8.31
CA GLY A 251 -5.12 23.96 9.05
C GLY A 251 -5.23 24.46 10.50
N HIS A 252 -4.10 24.60 11.21
CA HIS A 252 -4.08 25.15 12.57
C HIS A 252 -4.49 26.62 12.62
N ALA A 253 -4.09 27.42 11.63
CA ALA A 253 -4.49 28.84 11.57
C ALA A 253 -6.01 28.98 11.38
N HIS A 254 -6.61 28.17 10.51
CA HIS A 254 -8.06 28.20 10.25
C HIS A 254 -8.90 27.71 11.45
N ALA A 255 -8.42 26.68 12.17
CA ALA A 255 -9.07 26.21 13.39
C ALA A 255 -9.04 27.26 14.51
N ALA A 256 -7.93 28.01 14.66
CA ALA A 256 -7.81 29.08 15.64
C ALA A 256 -8.65 30.32 15.31
N GLU A 257 -9.04 30.54 14.05
CA GLU A 257 -9.97 31.59 13.63
C GLU A 257 -11.45 31.17 13.85
N ALA A 258 -11.77 29.89 13.72
CA ALA A 258 -13.14 29.36 13.93
C ALA A 258 -13.54 29.32 15.42
N ASP A 259 -12.58 29.33 16.33
CA ASP A 259 -12.80 29.31 17.80
C ASP A 259 -12.91 30.75 18.42
N ARG A 260 -12.90 31.80 17.59
CA ARG A 260 -13.06 33.20 18.03
C ARG A 260 -14.42 33.76 17.67
#